data_ba98ed5c4a63249f763d1df7d68fa613
#
_entry.id   ba98ed5c4a63249f763d1df7d68fa613
#
_cell.length_a   1.000
_cell.length_b   1.000
_cell.length_c   1.000
_cell.angle_alpha   90.00
_cell.angle_beta   90.00
_cell.angle_gamma   90.00
#
_symmetry.space_group_name_H-M   'P 1'
#
loop_
_entity.id
_entity.type
_entity.pdbx_description
1 polymer ?
#
loop_
_entity_poly.entity_id
_entity_poly.type
_entity_poly.pdbx_seq_one_letter_code
_entity_poly.pdbx_strand_id
1 'polypeptide(L)'
;MGRALVRDPKVFLFDEPLSNLDAKLRVEMRREIKKLHQNLKTTVVYVTHDQTEAMSLGTNIAIMNHGVIQQCDTPKNIYNTPSNVFVADFIGSPSMNLIKGKLTNQNGEIFFENNNNVKIPLNNYNFKNKTNESEKEIILGIRPEHIYFEKNASDNFEINVKSELSEYIGHEQIITFDFSGQQLLGKFSSTIDINIDKEFKLYLDINQISLFDASTEERL
;
A
#
# COMPACT_ATOMS: atom_id res chain seq x y z
N MET A 1 26.59 9.07 15.62
CA MET A 1 25.49 9.23 16.60
C MET A 1 25.97 9.71 17.98
N GLY A 2 26.86 9.04 18.71
CA GLY A 2 27.27 9.40 20.07
C GLY A 2 27.76 10.85 20.29
N ARG A 3 28.48 11.44 19.33
CA ARG A 3 28.92 12.83 19.41
C ARG A 3 27.79 13.87 19.39
N ALA A 4 26.69 13.58 18.76
CA ALA A 4 25.53 14.47 18.71
C ALA A 4 24.72 14.43 20.02
N LEU A 5 24.65 13.27 20.67
CA LEU A 5 23.92 13.06 21.92
C LEU A 5 24.51 13.85 23.08
N VAL A 6 25.86 13.99 23.14
CA VAL A 6 26.56 14.70 24.22
C VAL A 6 26.28 16.20 24.24
N ARG A 7 25.77 16.76 23.10
CA ARG A 7 25.54 18.20 22.95
C ARG A 7 24.15 18.66 23.39
N ASP A 8 23.27 17.75 23.82
CA ASP A 8 21.86 18.02 24.18
C ASP A 8 21.12 18.94 23.18
N PRO A 9 21.07 18.58 21.90
CA PRO A 9 20.48 19.42 20.87
C PRO A 9 18.95 19.39 20.97
N LYS A 10 18.29 20.50 20.56
CA LYS A 10 16.83 20.58 20.48
C LYS A 10 16.27 19.76 19.32
N VAL A 11 17.06 19.50 18.28
CA VAL A 11 16.67 18.73 17.09
C VAL A 11 17.85 17.88 16.62
N PHE A 12 17.60 16.61 16.33
CA PHE A 12 18.54 15.73 15.63
C PHE A 12 18.20 15.66 14.14
N LEU A 13 19.22 15.73 13.29
CA LEU A 13 19.11 15.54 11.86
C LEU A 13 19.90 14.30 11.47
N PHE A 14 19.23 13.28 10.94
CA PHE A 14 19.84 12.06 10.43
C PHE A 14 19.57 11.97 8.92
N ASP A 15 20.64 11.90 8.14
CA ASP A 15 20.60 11.72 6.71
C ASP A 15 21.12 10.33 6.36
N GLU A 16 20.22 9.43 6.00
CA GLU A 16 20.44 8.02 5.65
C GLU A 16 21.42 7.28 6.61
N PRO A 17 21.22 7.32 7.94
CA PRO A 17 22.26 6.89 8.88
C PRO A 17 22.52 5.38 8.90
N LEU A 18 21.63 4.57 8.29
CA LEU A 18 21.74 3.11 8.26
C LEU A 18 22.04 2.54 6.86
N SER A 19 22.20 3.39 5.83
CA SER A 19 22.35 2.97 4.42
C SER A 19 23.56 2.04 4.20
N ASN A 20 24.65 2.23 4.94
CA ASN A 20 25.91 1.48 4.79
C ASN A 20 26.01 0.24 5.70
N LEU A 21 24.92 -0.17 6.37
CA LEU A 21 24.92 -1.31 7.29
C LEU A 21 24.34 -2.56 6.59
N ASP A 22 24.85 -3.73 6.99
CA ASP A 22 24.26 -5.00 6.62
C ASP A 22 22.85 -5.16 7.22
N ALA A 23 22.06 -6.12 6.67
CA ALA A 23 20.66 -6.29 7.05
C ALA A 23 20.45 -6.59 8.54
N LYS A 24 21.33 -7.41 9.15
CA LYS A 24 21.22 -7.77 10.57
C LYS A 24 21.48 -6.56 11.48
N LEU A 25 22.57 -5.87 11.22
CA LEU A 25 22.97 -4.69 11.99
C LEU A 25 21.96 -3.55 11.83
N ARG A 26 21.38 -3.39 10.61
CA ARG A 26 20.32 -2.42 10.34
C ARG A 26 19.08 -2.65 11.20
N VAL A 27 18.65 -3.92 11.39
CA VAL A 27 17.53 -4.27 12.27
C VAL A 27 17.83 -3.92 13.73
N GLU A 28 19.03 -4.23 14.21
CA GLU A 28 19.47 -3.91 15.57
C GLU A 28 19.51 -2.40 15.79
N MET A 29 20.13 -1.67 14.89
CA MET A 29 20.26 -0.21 14.98
C MET A 29 18.92 0.52 14.93
N ARG A 30 17.95 0.07 14.10
CA ARG A 30 16.59 0.63 14.12
C ARG A 30 15.95 0.51 15.50
N ARG A 31 16.08 -0.64 16.15
CA ARG A 31 15.55 -0.83 17.52
C ARG A 31 16.19 0.12 18.51
N GLU A 32 17.51 0.29 18.44
CA GLU A 32 18.24 1.19 19.34
C GLU A 32 17.87 2.67 19.09
N ILE A 33 17.74 3.09 17.84
CA ILE A 33 17.28 4.45 17.50
C ILE A 33 15.88 4.69 18.05
N LYS A 34 14.96 3.72 17.88
CA LYS A 34 13.58 3.84 18.39
C LYS A 34 13.55 3.99 19.91
N LYS A 35 14.29 3.17 20.65
CA LYS A 35 14.43 3.27 22.12
C LYS A 35 15.02 4.62 22.52
N LEU A 36 16.08 5.05 21.83
CA LEU A 36 16.73 6.33 22.09
C LEU A 36 15.75 7.50 21.93
N HIS A 37 15.00 7.53 20.83
CA HIS A 37 13.98 8.56 20.58
C HIS A 37 12.91 8.59 21.68
N GLN A 38 12.42 7.41 22.11
CA GLN A 38 11.45 7.31 23.20
C GLN A 38 11.95 7.88 24.52
N ASN A 39 13.26 7.69 24.80
CA ASN A 39 13.87 8.14 26.05
C ASN A 39 14.21 9.64 26.04
N LEU A 40 14.71 10.15 24.92
CA LEU A 40 15.19 11.54 24.82
C LEU A 40 14.07 12.57 24.69
N LYS A 41 12.88 12.17 24.16
CA LYS A 41 11.74 13.07 23.87
C LYS A 41 12.14 14.30 23.03
N THR A 42 13.19 14.18 22.22
CA THR A 42 13.73 15.24 21.37
C THR A 42 13.21 15.08 19.96
N THR A 43 12.98 16.17 19.25
CA THR A 43 12.58 16.13 17.85
C THR A 43 13.70 15.53 16.98
N VAL A 44 13.35 14.57 16.15
CA VAL A 44 14.25 13.93 15.20
C VAL A 44 13.70 14.11 13.79
N VAL A 45 14.50 14.65 12.88
CA VAL A 45 14.25 14.59 11.44
C VAL A 45 15.15 13.50 10.88
N TYR A 46 14.53 12.49 10.27
CA TYR A 46 15.21 11.29 9.78
C TYR A 46 14.92 11.15 8.27
N VAL A 47 15.95 11.25 7.45
CA VAL A 47 15.86 11.05 6.00
C VAL A 47 16.28 9.63 5.67
N THR A 48 15.47 8.93 4.90
CA THR A 48 15.75 7.57 4.42
C THR A 48 15.01 7.30 3.13
N HIS A 49 15.55 6.39 2.31
CA HIS A 49 14.85 5.78 1.17
C HIS A 49 14.30 4.38 1.53
N ASP A 50 14.57 3.86 2.72
CA ASP A 50 14.06 2.56 3.19
C ASP A 50 12.68 2.75 3.84
N GLN A 51 11.65 2.21 3.18
CA GLN A 51 10.26 2.26 3.66
C GLN A 51 10.10 1.62 5.04
N THR A 52 10.84 0.53 5.31
CA THR A 52 10.76 -0.17 6.61
C THR A 52 11.30 0.71 7.74
N GLU A 53 12.36 1.50 7.47
CA GLU A 53 12.86 2.47 8.42
C GLU A 53 11.82 3.55 8.69
N ALA A 54 11.29 4.19 7.64
CA ALA A 54 10.28 5.22 7.76
C ALA A 54 9.06 4.73 8.55
N MET A 55 8.48 3.60 8.15
CA MET A 55 7.28 3.02 8.78
C MET A 55 7.50 2.58 10.24
N SER A 56 8.70 2.13 10.59
CA SER A 56 8.99 1.64 11.95
C SER A 56 9.44 2.72 12.92
N LEU A 57 10.15 3.73 12.46
CA LEU A 57 10.75 4.78 13.28
C LEU A 57 9.86 6.03 13.36
N GLY A 58 9.24 6.41 12.26
CA GLY A 58 8.49 7.66 12.15
C GLY A 58 7.25 7.72 13.04
N THR A 59 7.01 8.85 13.68
CA THR A 59 5.70 9.23 14.24
C THR A 59 4.84 9.88 13.18
N ASN A 60 5.48 10.67 12.30
CA ASN A 60 4.93 11.20 11.06
C ASN A 60 5.93 10.92 9.93
N ILE A 61 5.42 10.63 8.74
CA ILE A 61 6.20 10.39 7.54
C ILE A 61 5.81 11.42 6.49
N ALA A 62 6.79 12.12 5.92
CA ALA A 62 6.60 12.97 4.75
C ALA A 62 7.11 12.23 3.51
N ILE A 63 6.20 11.84 2.62
CA ILE A 63 6.54 11.26 1.32
C ILE A 63 6.79 12.40 0.34
N MET A 64 7.96 12.39 -0.28
CA MET A 64 8.38 13.46 -1.22
C MET A 64 8.57 12.90 -2.63
N ASN A 65 8.15 13.68 -3.61
CA ASN A 65 8.41 13.43 -5.02
C ASN A 65 8.83 14.73 -5.71
N HIS A 66 9.98 14.73 -6.36
CA HIS A 66 10.55 15.91 -7.04
C HIS A 66 10.53 17.20 -6.18
N GLY A 67 10.84 17.10 -4.89
CA GLY A 67 10.89 18.25 -3.97
C GLY A 67 9.53 18.68 -3.42
N VAL A 68 8.44 18.02 -3.81
CA VAL A 68 7.06 18.30 -3.35
C VAL A 68 6.62 17.21 -2.37
N ILE A 69 6.05 17.62 -1.24
CA ILE A 69 5.44 16.69 -0.28
C ILE A 69 4.11 16.18 -0.86
N GLN A 70 4.04 14.88 -1.09
CA GLN A 70 2.84 14.20 -1.59
C GLN A 70 1.85 13.87 -0.47
N GLN A 71 2.36 13.47 0.68
CA GLN A 71 1.59 13.23 1.89
C GLN A 71 2.48 13.36 3.12
N CYS A 72 1.94 13.93 4.20
CA CYS A 72 2.61 13.97 5.50
C CYS A 72 1.61 13.52 6.57
N ASP A 73 1.80 12.33 7.13
CA ASP A 73 0.85 11.72 8.07
C ASP A 73 1.52 10.62 8.92
N THR A 74 0.74 10.01 9.81
CA THR A 74 1.18 8.83 10.56
C THR A 74 1.48 7.64 9.62
N PRO A 75 2.38 6.72 10.00
CA PRO A 75 2.65 5.51 9.20
C PRO A 75 1.38 4.75 8.81
N LYS A 76 0.44 4.61 9.75
CA LYS A 76 -0.84 3.93 9.52
C LYS A 76 -1.67 4.60 8.42
N ASN A 77 -1.77 5.92 8.44
CA ASN A 77 -2.55 6.66 7.44
C ASN A 77 -1.87 6.64 6.07
N ILE A 78 -0.54 6.81 6.02
CA ILE A 78 0.24 6.69 4.78
C ILE A 78 -0.02 5.35 4.09
N TYR A 79 -0.08 4.25 4.86
CA TYR A 79 -0.30 2.90 4.33
C TYR A 79 -1.76 2.65 3.92
N ASN A 80 -2.70 2.96 4.82
CA ASN A 80 -4.11 2.59 4.64
C ASN A 80 -4.90 3.61 3.82
N THR A 81 -4.51 4.88 3.87
CA THR A 81 -5.24 5.98 3.22
C THR A 81 -4.29 6.87 2.42
N PRO A 82 -3.57 6.30 1.41
CA PRO A 82 -2.68 7.09 0.57
C PRO A 82 -3.46 8.22 -0.12
N SER A 83 -2.86 9.40 -0.19
CA SER A 83 -3.52 10.60 -0.73
C SER A 83 -3.62 10.57 -2.26
N ASN A 84 -2.71 9.88 -2.92
CA ASN A 84 -2.66 9.77 -4.38
C ASN A 84 -2.03 8.44 -4.83
N VAL A 85 -2.06 8.20 -6.14
CA VAL A 85 -1.50 7.00 -6.78
C VAL A 85 0.00 6.86 -6.49
N PHE A 86 0.76 7.96 -6.51
CA PHE A 86 2.19 7.92 -6.22
C PHE A 86 2.48 7.35 -4.82
N VAL A 87 1.79 7.82 -3.79
CA VAL A 87 1.96 7.32 -2.41
C VAL A 87 1.53 5.86 -2.30
N ALA A 88 0.43 5.48 -2.97
CA ALA A 88 -0.09 4.12 -2.98
C ALA A 88 0.90 3.11 -3.59
N ASP A 89 1.54 3.49 -4.69
CA ASP A 89 2.55 2.69 -5.38
C ASP A 89 3.89 2.70 -4.66
N PHE A 90 4.31 3.85 -4.15
CA PHE A 90 5.61 3.99 -3.49
C PHE A 90 5.68 3.23 -2.16
N ILE A 91 4.58 3.13 -1.40
CA ILE A 91 4.54 2.50 -0.07
C ILE A 91 3.94 1.10 -0.13
N GLY A 92 4.73 0.13 0.31
CA GLY A 92 4.38 -1.30 0.35
C GLY A 92 5.37 -2.15 -0.43
N SER A 93 5.53 -3.41 0.01
CA SER A 93 6.34 -4.43 -0.68
C SER A 93 5.61 -5.76 -0.60
N PRO A 94 4.97 -6.17 -1.70
CA PRO A 94 4.78 -5.45 -2.97
C PRO A 94 3.95 -4.17 -2.84
N SER A 95 4.00 -3.31 -3.88
CA SER A 95 3.17 -2.10 -3.96
C SER A 95 1.67 -2.43 -4.12
N MET A 96 0.83 -1.41 -4.01
CA MET A 96 -0.61 -1.54 -4.22
C MET A 96 -0.92 -1.93 -5.68
N ASN A 97 -1.81 -2.88 -5.89
CA ASN A 97 -2.37 -3.14 -7.21
C ASN A 97 -3.22 -1.94 -7.64
N LEU A 98 -2.99 -1.45 -8.84
CA LEU A 98 -3.68 -0.29 -9.41
C LEU A 98 -4.41 -0.72 -10.69
N ILE A 99 -5.72 -0.89 -10.59
CA ILE A 99 -6.58 -1.43 -11.66
C ILE A 99 -7.35 -0.27 -12.28
N LYS A 100 -7.16 -0.04 -13.58
CA LYS A 100 -7.87 1.02 -14.32
C LYS A 100 -9.30 0.59 -14.66
N GLY A 101 -10.22 1.53 -14.56
CA GLY A 101 -11.62 1.32 -14.87
C GLY A 101 -12.41 2.62 -14.77
N LYS A 102 -13.72 2.52 -14.67
CA LYS A 102 -14.64 3.67 -14.57
C LYS A 102 -15.67 3.48 -13.46
N LEU A 103 -16.17 4.59 -12.94
CA LEU A 103 -17.36 4.59 -12.11
C LEU A 103 -18.60 4.43 -12.99
N THR A 104 -19.48 3.52 -12.62
CA THR A 104 -20.79 3.37 -13.27
C THR A 104 -21.89 3.42 -12.22
N ASN A 105 -23.03 4.02 -12.56
CA ASN A 105 -24.22 4.05 -11.71
C ASN A 105 -25.32 3.25 -12.38
N GLN A 106 -25.85 2.25 -11.68
CA GLN A 106 -26.96 1.42 -12.15
C GLN A 106 -28.03 1.39 -11.06
N ASN A 107 -29.19 1.96 -11.37
CA ASN A 107 -30.34 2.02 -10.44
C ASN A 107 -30.05 2.64 -9.07
N GLY A 108 -29.07 3.56 -8.99
CA GLY A 108 -28.67 4.21 -7.74
C GLY A 108 -27.53 3.51 -7.00
N GLU A 109 -27.08 2.36 -7.49
CA GLU A 109 -25.90 1.68 -6.97
C GLU A 109 -24.64 2.05 -7.76
N ILE A 110 -23.54 2.26 -7.06
CA ILE A 110 -22.25 2.66 -7.64
C ILE A 110 -21.36 1.44 -7.79
N PHE A 111 -20.75 1.28 -8.97
CA PHE A 111 -19.81 0.20 -9.26
C PHE A 111 -18.52 0.76 -9.83
N PHE A 112 -17.41 0.08 -9.53
CA PHE A 112 -16.21 0.11 -10.35
C PHE A 112 -16.38 -0.89 -11.48
N GLU A 113 -16.18 -0.48 -12.72
CA GLU A 113 -16.23 -1.36 -13.89
C GLU A 113 -14.88 -1.30 -14.61
N ASN A 114 -14.19 -2.45 -14.72
CA ASN A 114 -12.94 -2.54 -15.47
C ASN A 114 -13.20 -2.69 -16.98
N ASN A 115 -12.13 -2.69 -17.79
CA ASN A 115 -12.23 -2.78 -19.26
C ASN A 115 -12.85 -4.09 -19.76
N ASN A 116 -12.96 -5.11 -18.92
CA ASN A 116 -13.55 -6.43 -19.28
C ASN A 116 -14.94 -6.62 -18.63
N ASN A 117 -15.61 -5.52 -18.29
CA ASN A 117 -16.97 -5.48 -17.73
C ASN A 117 -17.12 -6.20 -16.36
N VAL A 118 -16.03 -6.39 -15.62
CA VAL A 118 -16.12 -6.84 -14.23
C VAL A 118 -16.58 -5.66 -13.38
N LYS A 119 -17.71 -5.84 -12.68
CA LYS A 119 -18.35 -4.80 -11.86
C LYS A 119 -18.17 -5.11 -10.37
N ILE A 120 -17.43 -4.27 -9.68
CA ILE A 120 -17.21 -4.36 -8.24
C ILE A 120 -18.13 -3.35 -7.54
N PRO A 121 -19.03 -3.76 -6.63
CA PRO A 121 -19.93 -2.84 -5.93
C PRO A 121 -19.15 -1.92 -4.98
N LEU A 122 -19.50 -0.63 -4.99
CA LEU A 122 -18.87 0.42 -4.17
C LEU A 122 -19.85 1.07 -3.19
N ASN A 123 -20.99 0.44 -2.92
CA ASN A 123 -22.07 1.06 -2.12
C ASN A 123 -21.62 1.45 -0.70
N ASN A 124 -20.65 0.74 -0.13
CA ASN A 124 -20.09 1.01 1.19
C ASN A 124 -18.80 1.87 1.15
N TYR A 125 -18.34 2.29 -0.03
CA TYR A 125 -17.14 3.11 -0.13
C TYR A 125 -17.42 4.53 0.36
N ASN A 126 -16.55 5.03 1.24
CA ASN A 126 -16.66 6.37 1.80
C ASN A 126 -15.92 7.39 0.92
N PHE A 127 -16.60 7.93 -0.08
CA PHE A 127 -16.05 8.97 -0.94
C PHE A 127 -15.81 10.27 -0.15
N LYS A 128 -14.65 10.90 -0.33
CA LYS A 128 -14.35 12.21 0.28
C LYS A 128 -15.30 13.31 -0.23
N ASN A 129 -15.68 13.21 -1.50
CA ASN A 129 -16.63 14.14 -2.13
C ASN A 129 -17.76 13.32 -2.75
N LYS A 130 -19.01 13.82 -2.70
CA LYS A 130 -20.13 13.18 -3.40
C LYS A 130 -19.87 13.24 -4.90
N THR A 131 -19.42 12.14 -5.48
CA THR A 131 -19.27 11.98 -6.93
C THR A 131 -20.62 11.57 -7.51
N ASN A 132 -21.32 12.52 -8.12
CA ASN A 132 -22.53 12.23 -8.93
C ASN A 132 -22.19 11.93 -10.40
N GLU A 133 -20.91 11.83 -10.75
CA GLU A 133 -20.45 11.64 -12.11
C GLU A 133 -20.50 10.15 -12.46
N SER A 134 -21.48 9.77 -13.28
CA SER A 134 -21.47 8.50 -14.00
C SER A 134 -20.41 8.57 -15.12
N GLU A 135 -19.69 7.46 -15.33
CA GLU A 135 -18.65 7.29 -16.38
C GLU A 135 -17.31 8.00 -16.14
N LYS A 136 -17.00 8.37 -14.90
CA LYS A 136 -15.67 8.92 -14.57
C LYS A 136 -14.62 7.83 -14.61
N GLU A 137 -13.50 8.08 -15.31
CA GLU A 137 -12.33 7.20 -15.25
C GLU A 137 -11.67 7.25 -13.87
N ILE A 138 -11.43 6.09 -13.29
CA ILE A 138 -10.84 5.94 -11.97
C ILE A 138 -9.83 4.78 -11.94
N ILE A 139 -9.01 4.79 -10.90
CA ILE A 139 -8.09 3.70 -10.58
C ILE A 139 -8.52 3.09 -9.26
N LEU A 140 -8.77 1.79 -9.25
CA LEU A 140 -9.00 1.01 -8.03
C LEU A 140 -7.66 0.50 -7.51
N GLY A 141 -7.34 0.86 -6.28
CA GLY A 141 -6.18 0.36 -5.55
C GLY A 141 -6.57 -0.72 -4.54
N ILE A 142 -5.86 -1.85 -4.55
CA ILE A 142 -5.99 -2.89 -3.53
C ILE A 142 -4.61 -3.45 -3.15
N ARG A 143 -4.35 -3.58 -1.86
CA ARG A 143 -3.10 -4.15 -1.37
C ARG A 143 -3.06 -5.66 -1.59
N PRO A 144 -1.88 -6.25 -1.94
CA PRO A 144 -1.73 -7.69 -2.17
C PRO A 144 -2.20 -8.58 -1.01
N GLU A 145 -2.08 -8.13 0.23
CA GLU A 145 -2.53 -8.83 1.44
C GLU A 145 -4.04 -8.78 1.69
N HIS A 146 -4.79 -7.96 0.94
CA HIS A 146 -6.25 -7.87 1.00
C HIS A 146 -6.94 -8.69 -0.09
N ILE A 147 -6.19 -9.64 -0.66
CA ILE A 147 -6.65 -10.62 -1.65
C ILE A 147 -6.55 -12.00 -1.02
N TYR A 148 -7.62 -12.78 -1.08
CA TYR A 148 -7.73 -14.07 -0.38
C TYR A 148 -8.09 -15.19 -1.32
N PHE A 149 -7.66 -16.44 -1.02
CA PHE A 149 -8.13 -17.64 -1.71
C PHE A 149 -9.50 -18.12 -1.20
N GLU A 150 -9.84 -17.78 0.03
CA GLU A 150 -11.08 -18.18 0.66
C GLU A 150 -11.89 -16.95 1.06
N LYS A 151 -13.20 -17.03 0.95
CA LYS A 151 -14.10 -15.97 1.39
C LYS A 151 -14.06 -15.89 2.92
N ASN A 152 -13.50 -14.81 3.46
CA ASN A 152 -13.33 -14.60 4.90
C ASN A 152 -14.34 -13.58 5.49
N ALA A 153 -15.07 -12.84 4.65
CA ALA A 153 -16.10 -11.88 5.05
C ALA A 153 -17.26 -11.85 4.04
N SER A 154 -18.42 -11.35 4.47
CA SER A 154 -19.61 -11.19 3.62
C SER A 154 -19.37 -10.26 2.43
N ASP A 155 -18.54 -9.24 2.66
CA ASP A 155 -18.27 -8.14 1.74
C ASP A 155 -17.08 -8.40 0.81
N ASN A 156 -16.56 -9.65 0.78
CA ASN A 156 -15.54 -10.02 -0.19
C ASN A 156 -16.16 -10.19 -1.59
N PHE A 157 -15.52 -9.59 -2.59
CA PHE A 157 -15.91 -9.71 -3.99
C PHE A 157 -15.11 -10.80 -4.70
N GLU A 158 -15.79 -11.77 -5.33
CA GLU A 158 -15.17 -12.86 -6.07
C GLU A 158 -14.70 -12.41 -7.45
N ILE A 159 -13.46 -12.74 -7.81
CA ILE A 159 -12.89 -12.56 -9.16
C ILE A 159 -12.30 -13.86 -9.67
N ASN A 160 -12.29 -14.04 -10.98
CA ASN A 160 -11.57 -15.13 -11.64
C ASN A 160 -10.26 -14.59 -12.19
N VAL A 161 -9.18 -15.32 -11.94
CA VAL A 161 -7.82 -14.94 -12.34
C VAL A 161 -7.06 -16.15 -12.83
N LYS A 162 -5.99 -15.92 -13.60
CA LYS A 162 -5.05 -16.98 -14.00
C LYS A 162 -3.70 -16.71 -13.35
N SER A 163 -3.11 -17.72 -12.69
CA SER A 163 -1.78 -17.60 -12.09
C SER A 163 -0.71 -17.60 -13.17
N GLU A 164 0.28 -16.69 -13.09
CA GLU A 164 1.38 -16.54 -14.03
C GLU A 164 2.75 -16.85 -13.42
N LEU A 165 2.97 -16.38 -12.18
CA LEU A 165 4.25 -16.50 -11.49
C LEU A 165 4.04 -16.65 -9.99
N SER A 166 4.90 -17.42 -9.34
CA SER A 166 4.99 -17.49 -7.87
C SER A 166 6.43 -17.24 -7.42
N GLU A 167 6.61 -16.29 -6.53
CA GLU A 167 7.88 -15.93 -5.92
C GLU A 167 7.86 -16.28 -4.43
N TYR A 168 8.66 -17.26 -4.04
CA TYR A 168 8.78 -17.69 -2.65
C TYR A 168 9.77 -16.82 -1.88
N ILE A 169 9.31 -16.17 -0.82
CA ILE A 169 10.12 -15.29 0.03
C ILE A 169 10.17 -15.75 1.50
N GLY A 170 10.25 -17.06 1.70
CA GLY A 170 10.34 -17.66 3.03
C GLY A 170 8.98 -18.03 3.62
N HIS A 171 8.46 -17.25 4.57
CA HIS A 171 7.15 -17.51 5.20
C HIS A 171 5.96 -17.03 4.37
N GLU A 172 6.23 -16.26 3.34
CA GLU A 172 5.24 -15.72 2.41
C GLU A 172 5.62 -16.05 0.97
N GLN A 173 4.66 -16.00 0.08
CA GLN A 173 4.85 -16.01 -1.36
C GLN A 173 4.04 -14.88 -2.01
N ILE A 174 4.62 -14.31 -3.05
CA ILE A 174 3.95 -13.33 -3.90
C ILE A 174 3.56 -14.07 -5.18
N ILE A 175 2.31 -13.97 -5.55
CA ILE A 175 1.79 -14.61 -6.75
C ILE A 175 1.28 -13.52 -7.69
N THR A 176 1.78 -13.57 -8.92
CA THR A 176 1.29 -12.74 -10.01
C THR A 176 0.17 -13.49 -10.72
N PHE A 177 -0.95 -12.82 -10.88
CA PHE A 177 -2.10 -13.29 -11.63
C PHE A 177 -2.38 -12.37 -12.82
N ASP A 178 -2.89 -12.94 -13.89
CA ASP A 178 -3.63 -12.20 -14.91
C ASP A 178 -5.07 -12.01 -14.43
N PHE A 179 -5.46 -10.77 -14.26
CA PHE A 179 -6.83 -10.36 -14.03
C PHE A 179 -7.32 -9.53 -15.22
N SER A 180 -7.92 -10.21 -16.20
CA SER A 180 -8.51 -9.55 -17.37
C SER A 180 -7.51 -8.72 -18.18
N GLY A 181 -6.28 -9.23 -18.36
CA GLY A 181 -5.21 -8.55 -19.09
C GLY A 181 -4.44 -7.50 -18.27
N GLN A 182 -4.69 -7.41 -16.97
CA GLN A 182 -3.92 -6.60 -16.03
C GLN A 182 -3.28 -7.49 -14.98
N GLN A 183 -2.04 -7.19 -14.59
CA GLN A 183 -1.37 -7.92 -13.52
C GLN A 183 -2.00 -7.59 -12.16
N LEU A 184 -2.21 -8.63 -11.36
CA LEU A 184 -2.70 -8.57 -9.99
C LEU A 184 -1.74 -9.34 -9.10
N LEU A 185 -1.13 -8.68 -8.13
CA LEU A 185 -0.26 -9.29 -7.14
C LEU A 185 -1.06 -9.69 -5.91
N GLY A 186 -0.94 -10.92 -5.48
CA GLY A 186 -1.47 -11.39 -4.20
C GLY A 186 -0.33 -11.84 -3.28
N LYS A 187 -0.47 -11.57 -1.98
CA LYS A 187 0.49 -11.96 -0.95
C LYS A 187 -0.12 -13.00 -0.04
N PHE A 188 0.46 -14.19 -0.01
CA PHE A 188 -0.12 -15.35 0.65
C PHE A 188 0.89 -16.06 1.55
N SER A 189 0.39 -16.97 2.42
CA SER A 189 1.25 -17.89 3.16
C SER A 189 1.99 -18.82 2.20
N SER A 190 3.27 -19.07 2.44
CA SER A 190 4.08 -20.04 1.68
C SER A 190 3.62 -21.49 1.82
N THR A 191 2.65 -21.77 2.70
CA THR A 191 2.05 -23.10 2.86
C THR A 191 0.97 -23.44 1.84
N ILE A 192 0.56 -22.47 1.02
CA ILE A 192 -0.44 -22.66 -0.02
C ILE A 192 0.27 -23.11 -1.30
N ASP A 193 -0.03 -24.31 -1.78
CA ASP A 193 0.50 -24.81 -3.05
C ASP A 193 -0.26 -24.20 -4.22
N ILE A 194 0.46 -23.49 -5.11
CA ILE A 194 -0.10 -22.87 -6.31
C ILE A 194 0.49 -23.49 -7.55
N ASN A 195 -0.36 -24.01 -8.40
CA ASN A 195 0.01 -24.42 -9.73
C ASN A 195 -0.05 -23.24 -10.69
N ILE A 196 1.03 -22.99 -11.42
CA ILE A 196 1.10 -21.93 -12.43
C ILE A 196 0.27 -22.32 -13.66
N ASP A 197 -0.18 -21.31 -14.41
CA ASP A 197 -1.08 -21.45 -15.58
C ASP A 197 -2.46 -22.05 -15.26
N LYS A 198 -2.92 -21.94 -14.02
CA LYS A 198 -4.25 -22.39 -13.59
C LYS A 198 -5.18 -21.21 -13.28
N GLU A 199 -6.45 -21.45 -13.47
CA GLU A 199 -7.52 -20.53 -13.07
C GLU A 199 -7.82 -20.70 -11.58
N PHE A 200 -8.00 -19.57 -10.91
CA PHE A 200 -8.36 -19.48 -9.50
C PHE A 200 -9.50 -18.50 -9.29
N LYS A 201 -10.28 -18.75 -8.25
CA LYS A 201 -11.18 -17.78 -7.65
C LYS A 201 -10.46 -17.10 -6.51
N LEU A 202 -10.39 -15.78 -6.56
CA LEU A 202 -9.86 -14.96 -5.48
C LEU A 202 -10.96 -14.04 -4.96
N TYR A 203 -10.80 -13.59 -3.74
CA TYR A 203 -11.74 -12.73 -3.02
C TYR A 203 -11.05 -11.43 -2.63
N LEU A 204 -11.55 -10.31 -3.15
CA LEU A 204 -11.07 -8.96 -2.82
C LEU A 204 -11.82 -8.44 -1.60
N ASP A 205 -11.10 -7.88 -0.63
CA ASP A 205 -11.72 -7.14 0.48
C ASP A 205 -12.11 -5.74 0.01
N ILE A 206 -13.37 -5.55 -0.34
CA ILE A 206 -13.85 -4.26 -0.85
C ILE A 206 -13.87 -3.13 0.20
N ASN A 207 -13.75 -3.46 1.49
CA ASN A 207 -13.62 -2.45 2.54
C ASN A 207 -12.19 -1.89 2.65
N GLN A 208 -11.21 -2.56 2.01
CA GLN A 208 -9.79 -2.17 2.02
C GLN A 208 -9.32 -1.59 0.68
N ILE A 209 -10.23 -1.31 -0.25
CA ILE A 209 -9.89 -0.66 -1.51
C ILE A 209 -9.65 0.83 -1.32
N SER A 210 -8.89 1.40 -2.24
CA SER A 210 -8.73 2.84 -2.43
C SER A 210 -9.16 3.21 -3.83
N LEU A 211 -9.81 4.34 -4.01
CA LEU A 211 -10.18 4.84 -5.33
C LEU A 211 -9.45 6.14 -5.61
N PHE A 212 -8.94 6.27 -6.82
CA PHE A 212 -8.24 7.46 -7.29
C PHE A 212 -8.85 7.96 -8.57
N ASP A 213 -8.88 9.25 -8.76
CA ASP A 213 -9.21 9.89 -10.01
C ASP A 213 -8.12 9.57 -11.05
N ALA A 214 -8.49 9.10 -12.24
CA ALA A 214 -7.49 8.71 -13.24
C ALA A 214 -6.75 9.91 -13.87
N SER A 215 -7.33 11.13 -13.79
CA SER A 215 -6.76 12.34 -14.38
C SER A 215 -5.87 13.12 -13.41
N THR A 216 -6.24 13.20 -12.13
CA THR A 216 -5.49 13.92 -11.10
C THR A 216 -4.63 13.01 -10.25
N GLU A 217 -4.87 11.70 -10.30
CA GLU A 217 -4.26 10.68 -9.44
C GLU A 217 -4.57 10.85 -7.95
N GLU A 218 -5.43 11.78 -7.57
CA GLU A 218 -5.81 12.02 -6.19
C GLU A 218 -6.88 11.03 -5.71
N ARG A 219 -6.85 10.73 -4.40
CA ARG A 219 -7.83 9.86 -3.76
C ARG A 219 -9.22 10.51 -3.73
N LEU A 220 -10.24 9.73 -4.12
CA LEU A 220 -11.66 10.10 -4.15
C LEU A 220 -12.35 9.98 -2.78
#